data_2b4011e0a7ec5e1815d14f4d55d272d9
#
_entry.id   2b4011e0a7ec5e1815d14f4d55d272d9
#
_cell.length_a   1.000
_cell.length_b   1.000
_cell.length_c   1.000
_cell.angle_alpha   90.00
_cell.angle_beta   90.00
_cell.angle_gamma   90.00
#
_symmetry.space_group_name_H-M   'P 1'
#
loop_
_entity.id
_entity.type
_entity.pdbx_description
1 polymer ?
#
loop_
_entity_poly.entity_id
_entity_poly.type
_entity_poly.pdbx_seq_one_letter_code
_entity_poly.pdbx_strand_id
1 'polypeptide(L)'
;MDNALVRTLSQQMRAQLGDDTPALEGLDPATRKALSQFARAVKHRLSEDTAAPVRIDIAGRGTFETVITRDQLEALMHDWIDRAIDCCRRAVRDAGLPSPTEGIDAVIMVGGSTRIPLVQQRVGELFGTQPYTALDPDRVVALGAAVQAGIMSGVTKGALLLDVIPLSLGIETAGGAVAKLIVSNSTVPARATERFTTSVDGQTSIKIHVLQGEREMVEHCRSLGVFDLRGLPPMPAGVPQLEVEFLVDAGGVLHVTAQENRTGKRAQLIGIE
;
A
#
# COMPACT_ATOMS: atom_id res chain seq x y z
N MET A 1 11.55 5.87 6.88
CA MET A 1 11.84 6.85 7.93
C MET A 1 12.92 6.33 8.89
N ASP A 2 12.70 5.28 9.69
CA ASP A 2 13.68 4.77 10.65
C ASP A 2 15.04 4.46 10.00
N ASN A 3 15.06 3.85 8.80
CA ASN A 3 16.29 3.59 8.05
C ASN A 3 17.06 4.85 7.63
N ALA A 4 16.39 5.98 7.40
CA ALA A 4 17.08 7.23 7.09
C ALA A 4 17.83 7.75 8.31
N LEU A 5 17.18 7.73 9.48
CA LEU A 5 17.82 8.10 10.74
C LEU A 5 18.99 7.16 11.09
N VAL A 6 18.83 5.84 10.86
CA VAL A 6 19.91 4.86 11.04
C VAL A 6 21.10 5.18 10.15
N ARG A 7 20.88 5.52 8.88
CA ARG A 7 21.96 5.91 7.94
C ARG A 7 22.69 7.18 8.43
N THR A 8 21.94 8.20 8.86
CA THR A 8 22.53 9.44 9.38
C THR A 8 23.37 9.17 10.62
N LEU A 9 22.87 8.39 11.59
CA LEU A 9 23.62 8.00 12.77
C LEU A 9 24.88 7.20 12.40
N SER A 10 24.78 6.24 11.47
CA SER A 10 25.94 5.47 11.00
C SER A 10 27.01 6.34 10.35
N GLN A 11 26.61 7.35 9.57
CA GLN A 11 27.55 8.31 8.96
C GLN A 11 28.24 9.16 10.02
N GLN A 12 27.52 9.68 11.00
CA GLN A 12 28.08 10.47 12.11
C GLN A 12 29.02 9.62 12.99
N MET A 13 28.65 8.36 13.25
CA MET A 13 29.52 7.41 13.96
C MET A 13 30.86 7.22 13.24
N ARG A 14 30.83 6.97 11.94
CA ARG A 14 32.05 6.81 11.14
C ARG A 14 32.91 8.07 11.14
N ALA A 15 32.29 9.22 11.01
CA ALA A 15 33.01 10.50 11.05
C ALA A 15 33.70 10.75 12.41
N GLN A 16 33.11 10.29 13.53
CA GLN A 16 33.64 10.50 14.88
C GLN A 16 34.64 9.42 15.30
N LEU A 17 34.38 8.15 14.97
CA LEU A 17 35.15 6.99 15.46
C LEU A 17 36.11 6.41 14.40
N GLY A 18 36.13 6.96 13.19
CA GLY A 18 37.00 6.58 12.08
C GLY A 18 36.35 5.63 11.08
N ASP A 19 36.96 5.58 9.88
CA ASP A 19 36.44 4.84 8.71
C ASP A 19 36.40 3.32 8.88
N ASP A 20 37.14 2.77 9.86
CA ASP A 20 37.11 1.34 10.20
C ASP A 20 35.80 0.93 10.90
N THR A 21 34.91 1.87 11.23
CA THR A 21 33.58 1.57 11.73
C THR A 21 32.74 0.98 10.57
N PRO A 22 32.18 -0.24 10.71
CA PRO A 22 31.44 -0.87 9.61
C PRO A 22 30.33 0.02 9.10
N ALA A 23 30.19 0.08 7.77
CA ALA A 23 28.99 0.65 7.15
C ALA A 23 27.74 -0.15 7.57
N LEU A 24 26.56 0.42 7.45
CA LEU A 24 25.31 -0.20 7.88
C LEU A 24 25.12 -1.61 7.27
N GLU A 25 25.56 -1.78 6.02
CA GLU A 25 25.51 -3.03 5.27
C GLU A 25 26.46 -4.10 5.82
N GLY A 26 27.54 -3.70 6.44
CA GLY A 26 28.56 -4.57 7.05
C GLY A 26 28.26 -4.97 8.50
N LEU A 27 27.19 -4.44 9.10
CA LEU A 27 26.78 -4.82 10.45
C LEU A 27 26.02 -6.16 10.44
N ASP A 28 26.22 -6.95 11.49
CA ASP A 28 25.44 -8.17 11.68
C ASP A 28 23.93 -7.86 11.87
N PRO A 29 23.04 -8.83 11.57
CA PRO A 29 21.59 -8.60 11.64
C PRO A 29 21.07 -8.16 13.01
N ALA A 30 21.70 -8.64 14.11
CA ALA A 30 21.27 -8.28 15.47
C ALA A 30 21.59 -6.82 15.76
N THR A 31 22.80 -6.36 15.41
CA THR A 31 23.23 -4.95 15.57
C THR A 31 22.38 -4.02 14.69
N ARG A 32 22.05 -4.41 13.44
CA ARG A 32 21.13 -3.63 12.59
C ARG A 32 19.74 -3.49 13.20
N LYS A 33 19.21 -4.58 13.77
CA LYS A 33 17.91 -4.57 14.45
C LYS A 33 17.95 -3.65 15.69
N ALA A 34 19.01 -3.73 16.49
CA ALA A 34 19.20 -2.86 17.66
C ALA A 34 19.27 -1.38 17.27
N LEU A 35 20.04 -1.02 16.25
CA LEU A 35 20.10 0.35 15.70
C LEU A 35 18.73 0.83 15.20
N SER A 36 17.96 -0.02 14.52
CA SER A 36 16.62 0.33 14.06
C SER A 36 15.66 0.58 15.22
N GLN A 37 15.72 -0.23 16.28
CA GLN A 37 14.91 -0.02 17.49
C GLN A 37 15.33 1.27 18.21
N PHE A 38 16.62 1.53 18.29
CA PHE A 38 17.16 2.75 18.85
C PHE A 38 16.72 4.00 18.06
N ALA A 39 16.87 3.99 16.73
CA ALA A 39 16.41 5.07 15.87
C ALA A 39 14.90 5.34 16.03
N ARG A 40 14.10 4.28 16.20
CA ARG A 40 12.68 4.41 16.50
C ARG A 40 12.44 5.08 17.84
N ALA A 41 13.19 4.73 18.89
CA ALA A 41 13.07 5.37 20.20
C ALA A 41 13.45 6.86 20.14
N VAL A 42 14.53 7.21 19.42
CA VAL A 42 14.91 8.61 19.15
C VAL A 42 13.79 9.37 18.43
N LYS A 43 13.22 8.77 17.36
CA LYS A 43 12.09 9.36 16.63
C LYS A 43 10.88 9.61 17.51
N HIS A 44 10.51 8.66 18.38
CA HIS A 44 9.39 8.83 19.32
C HIS A 44 9.66 9.98 20.29
N ARG A 45 10.88 10.04 20.84
CA ARG A 45 11.26 11.13 21.74
C ARG A 45 11.18 12.49 21.05
N LEU A 46 11.59 12.59 19.78
CA LEU A 46 11.54 13.82 19.01
C LEU A 46 10.09 14.23 18.59
N SER A 47 9.08 13.38 18.83
CA SER A 47 7.68 13.79 18.71
C SER A 47 7.25 14.67 19.91
N GLU A 48 7.90 14.55 21.05
CA GLU A 48 7.61 15.29 22.28
C GLU A 48 8.67 16.38 22.53
N ASP A 49 9.97 16.00 22.45
CA ASP A 49 11.10 16.88 22.67
C ASP A 49 11.63 17.51 21.38
N THR A 50 12.30 18.64 21.47
CA THR A 50 12.97 19.29 20.32
C THR A 50 14.34 18.72 20.02
N ALA A 51 14.94 17.97 20.96
CA ALA A 51 16.25 17.33 20.83
C ALA A 51 16.31 16.01 21.61
N ALA A 52 17.01 15.04 21.06
CA ALA A 52 17.22 13.74 21.67
C ALA A 52 18.73 13.44 21.75
N PRO A 53 19.30 13.30 22.95
CA PRO A 53 20.67 12.83 23.10
C PRO A 53 20.76 11.36 22.70
N VAL A 54 21.81 11.04 21.98
CA VAL A 54 22.15 9.72 21.47
C VAL A 54 23.49 9.32 22.06
N ARG A 55 23.53 8.15 22.72
CA ARG A 55 24.77 7.56 23.24
C ARG A 55 24.78 6.07 22.86
N ILE A 56 25.82 5.64 22.17
CA ILE A 56 26.00 4.26 21.73
C ILE A 56 27.41 3.83 22.10
N ASP A 57 27.52 2.82 22.95
CA ASP A 57 28.81 2.23 23.30
C ASP A 57 29.15 1.12 22.29
N ILE A 58 30.30 1.25 21.62
CA ILE A 58 30.77 0.32 20.60
C ILE A 58 31.94 -0.47 21.19
N ALA A 59 31.72 -1.77 21.35
CA ALA A 59 32.74 -2.64 21.96
C ALA A 59 34.09 -2.53 21.25
N GLY A 60 35.13 -2.19 22.03
CA GLY A 60 36.52 -2.05 21.58
C GLY A 60 36.83 -0.76 20.78
N ARG A 61 35.88 0.17 20.64
CA ARG A 61 36.04 1.39 19.82
C ARG A 61 35.66 2.69 20.53
N GLY A 62 35.02 2.61 21.70
CA GLY A 62 34.61 3.77 22.48
C GLY A 62 33.13 4.09 22.39
N THR A 63 32.77 5.27 22.88
CA THR A 63 31.40 5.75 22.95
C THR A 63 31.16 6.79 21.88
N PHE A 64 30.11 6.58 21.06
CA PHE A 64 29.59 7.59 20.16
C PHE A 64 28.53 8.42 20.92
N GLU A 65 28.67 9.72 20.89
CA GLU A 65 27.71 10.66 21.48
C GLU A 65 27.34 11.75 20.47
N THR A 66 26.06 12.00 20.33
CA THR A 66 25.53 13.10 19.51
C THR A 66 24.18 13.56 20.04
N VAL A 67 23.68 14.65 19.49
CA VAL A 67 22.31 15.12 19.73
C VAL A 67 21.62 15.23 18.38
N ILE A 68 20.50 14.56 18.23
CA ILE A 68 19.64 14.71 17.06
C ILE A 68 18.52 15.69 17.42
N THR A 69 18.36 16.72 16.58
CA THR A 69 17.27 17.68 16.74
C THR A 69 16.03 17.26 15.95
N ARG A 70 14.86 17.78 16.35
CA ARG A 70 13.61 17.60 15.61
C ARG A 70 13.75 18.10 14.19
N ASP A 71 14.34 19.26 13.94
CA ASP A 71 14.54 19.85 12.62
C ASP A 71 15.37 18.93 11.71
N GLN A 72 16.41 18.27 12.26
CA GLN A 72 17.20 17.30 11.51
C GLN A 72 16.37 16.06 11.11
N LEU A 73 15.54 15.55 12.02
CA LEU A 73 14.63 14.45 11.72
C LEU A 73 13.60 14.85 10.67
N GLU A 74 13.00 16.03 10.81
CA GLU A 74 11.99 16.56 9.89
C GLU A 74 12.57 16.77 8.49
N ALA A 75 13.79 17.30 8.39
CA ALA A 75 14.50 17.43 7.11
C ALA A 75 14.69 16.07 6.40
N LEU A 76 15.00 15.00 7.15
CA LEU A 76 15.11 13.64 6.62
C LEU A 76 13.77 13.08 6.13
N MET A 77 12.64 13.65 6.57
CA MET A 77 11.31 13.09 6.31
C MET A 77 10.51 13.83 5.24
N HIS A 78 10.97 14.99 4.80
CA HIS A 78 10.25 15.85 3.87
C HIS A 78 9.69 15.11 2.65
N ASP A 79 10.51 14.34 1.94
CA ASP A 79 10.11 13.62 0.73
C ASP A 79 8.97 12.62 0.97
N TRP A 80 8.95 11.95 2.13
CA TRP A 80 7.87 11.01 2.47
C TRP A 80 6.58 11.73 2.83
N ILE A 81 6.70 12.86 3.54
CA ILE A 81 5.56 13.67 3.91
C ILE A 81 4.95 14.30 2.66
N ASP A 82 5.74 14.86 1.75
CA ASP A 82 5.27 15.43 0.50
C ASP A 82 4.52 14.40 -0.35
N ARG A 83 5.04 13.18 -0.47
CA ARG A 83 4.32 12.10 -1.16
C ARG A 83 3.00 11.73 -0.48
N ALA A 84 2.94 11.75 0.85
CA ALA A 84 1.69 11.51 1.58
C ALA A 84 0.67 12.64 1.35
N ILE A 85 1.13 13.89 1.36
CA ILE A 85 0.31 15.06 1.04
C ILE A 85 -0.23 15.00 -0.39
N ASP A 86 0.58 14.54 -1.35
CA ASP A 86 0.12 14.35 -2.74
C ASP A 86 -0.91 13.22 -2.87
N CYS A 87 -0.82 12.17 -2.04
CA CYS A 87 -1.88 11.17 -1.94
C CYS A 87 -3.19 11.76 -1.38
N CYS A 88 -3.11 12.63 -0.36
CA CYS A 88 -4.29 13.33 0.14
C CYS A 88 -4.94 14.21 -0.93
N ARG A 89 -4.14 15.01 -1.66
CA ARG A 89 -4.64 15.82 -2.79
C ARG A 89 -5.32 14.98 -3.86
N ARG A 90 -4.75 13.81 -4.16
CA ARG A 90 -5.34 12.88 -5.12
C ARG A 90 -6.68 12.36 -4.62
N ALA A 91 -6.77 11.89 -3.38
CA ALA A 91 -8.01 11.41 -2.78
C ALA A 91 -9.14 12.46 -2.82
N VAL A 92 -8.82 13.72 -2.54
CA VAL A 92 -9.77 14.84 -2.63
C VAL A 92 -10.28 15.02 -4.07
N ARG A 93 -9.38 14.97 -5.07
CA ARG A 93 -9.77 15.05 -6.49
C ARG A 93 -10.62 13.86 -6.92
N ASP A 94 -10.24 12.64 -6.53
CA ASP A 94 -10.95 11.41 -6.87
C ASP A 94 -12.35 11.38 -6.24
N ALA A 95 -12.53 12.02 -5.08
CA ALA A 95 -13.82 12.23 -4.45
C ALA A 95 -14.68 13.32 -5.12
N GLY A 96 -14.16 14.01 -6.13
CA GLY A 96 -14.86 15.10 -6.82
C GLY A 96 -15.05 16.35 -5.97
N LEU A 97 -14.28 16.52 -4.89
CA LEU A 97 -14.35 17.70 -4.06
C LEU A 97 -13.61 18.89 -4.71
N PRO A 98 -14.13 20.12 -4.54
CA PRO A 98 -13.57 21.31 -5.21
C PRO A 98 -12.18 21.66 -4.68
N SER A 99 -11.93 21.47 -3.39
CA SER A 99 -10.63 21.72 -2.75
C SER A 99 -10.46 20.90 -1.47
N PRO A 100 -9.24 20.75 -0.93
CA PRO A 100 -9.02 20.11 0.36
C PRO A 100 -9.68 20.83 1.54
N THR A 101 -9.99 22.10 1.41
CA THR A 101 -10.59 22.94 2.47
C THR A 101 -12.12 22.99 2.41
N GLU A 102 -12.74 22.35 1.42
CA GLU A 102 -14.18 22.38 1.21
C GLU A 102 -14.78 20.96 1.15
N GLY A 103 -15.89 20.73 1.83
CA GLY A 103 -16.61 19.48 1.81
C GLY A 103 -16.00 18.38 2.69
N ILE A 104 -15.05 18.73 3.57
CA ILE A 104 -14.44 17.81 4.55
C ILE A 104 -14.76 18.34 5.95
N ASP A 105 -15.57 17.59 6.70
CA ASP A 105 -16.01 17.99 8.03
C ASP A 105 -14.92 17.76 9.10
N ALA A 106 -14.10 16.73 8.94
CA ALA A 106 -13.04 16.40 9.87
C ALA A 106 -11.90 15.63 9.21
N VAL A 107 -10.69 15.85 9.70
CA VAL A 107 -9.48 15.08 9.33
C VAL A 107 -9.05 14.26 10.54
N ILE A 108 -9.13 12.94 10.43
CA ILE A 108 -8.79 12.01 11.52
C ILE A 108 -7.44 11.38 11.23
N MET A 109 -6.52 11.52 12.18
CA MET A 109 -5.16 11.01 12.07
C MET A 109 -5.04 9.62 12.69
N VAL A 110 -4.53 8.64 11.90
CA VAL A 110 -4.39 7.23 12.30
C VAL A 110 -3.00 6.73 12.00
N GLY A 111 -2.45 5.88 12.88
CA GLY A 111 -1.13 5.28 12.75
C GLY A 111 -0.02 6.06 13.44
N GLY A 112 1.01 5.36 13.95
CA GLY A 112 2.07 5.92 14.79
C GLY A 112 2.87 7.06 14.18
N SER A 113 2.98 7.15 12.84
CA SER A 113 3.67 8.26 12.17
C SER A 113 2.92 9.59 12.28
N THR A 114 1.64 9.58 12.61
CA THR A 114 0.84 10.79 12.81
C THR A 114 1.14 11.52 14.12
N ARG A 115 1.95 10.92 15.00
CA ARG A 115 2.49 11.58 16.21
C ARG A 115 3.55 12.64 15.87
N ILE A 116 4.12 12.61 14.67
CA ILE A 116 5.18 13.52 14.26
C ILE A 116 4.59 14.90 14.02
N PRO A 117 5.10 15.96 14.70
CA PRO A 117 4.53 17.30 14.62
C PRO A 117 4.44 17.84 13.18
N LEU A 118 5.49 17.65 12.37
CA LEU A 118 5.50 18.10 10.97
C LEU A 118 4.38 17.43 10.14
N VAL A 119 4.05 16.17 10.40
CA VAL A 119 2.94 15.50 9.70
C VAL A 119 1.62 16.17 10.05
N GLN A 120 1.37 16.44 11.34
CA GLN A 120 0.15 17.11 11.78
C GLN A 120 0.04 18.54 11.20
N GLN A 121 1.15 19.28 11.22
CA GLN A 121 1.22 20.61 10.65
C GLN A 121 0.90 20.61 9.15
N ARG A 122 1.59 19.77 8.35
CA ARG A 122 1.42 19.72 6.90
C ARG A 122 0.02 19.25 6.48
N VAL A 123 -0.58 18.34 7.25
CA VAL A 123 -1.98 17.93 7.04
C VAL A 123 -2.93 19.06 7.41
N GLY A 124 -2.71 19.74 8.54
CA GLY A 124 -3.50 20.90 8.94
C GLY A 124 -3.44 22.04 7.92
N GLU A 125 -2.26 22.34 7.38
CA GLU A 125 -2.06 23.32 6.31
C GLU A 125 -2.82 22.95 5.03
N LEU A 126 -2.79 21.66 4.63
CA LEU A 126 -3.49 21.18 3.44
C LEU A 126 -5.00 21.33 3.55
N PHE A 127 -5.58 20.94 4.68
CA PHE A 127 -7.03 20.90 4.87
C PHE A 127 -7.60 22.15 5.51
N GLY A 128 -6.76 23.11 5.91
CA GLY A 128 -7.19 24.35 6.57
C GLY A 128 -7.86 24.13 7.94
N THR A 129 -7.67 22.97 8.56
CA THR A 129 -8.28 22.61 9.84
C THR A 129 -7.31 21.80 10.70
N GLN A 130 -7.45 21.92 12.01
CA GLN A 130 -6.65 21.13 12.96
C GLN A 130 -7.03 19.63 12.84
N PRO A 131 -6.10 18.73 12.53
CA PRO A 131 -6.40 17.31 12.49
C PRO A 131 -6.81 16.77 13.86
N TYR A 132 -7.78 15.86 13.86
CA TYR A 132 -8.25 15.20 15.08
C TYR A 132 -7.25 14.13 15.51
N THR A 133 -6.64 14.29 16.68
CA THR A 133 -5.57 13.41 17.22
C THR A 133 -5.93 12.76 18.56
N ALA A 134 -7.18 12.89 19.02
CA ALA A 134 -7.61 12.36 20.31
C ALA A 134 -7.74 10.83 20.36
N LEU A 135 -7.79 10.15 19.20
CA LEU A 135 -7.73 8.69 19.14
C LEU A 135 -6.28 8.24 19.30
N ASP A 136 -6.06 7.22 20.14
CA ASP A 136 -4.74 6.61 20.27
C ASP A 136 -4.35 5.94 18.93
N PRO A 137 -3.35 6.46 18.21
CA PRO A 137 -2.98 5.98 16.89
C PRO A 137 -2.43 4.54 16.88
N ASP A 138 -2.02 4.00 18.03
CA ASP A 138 -1.53 2.63 18.16
C ASP A 138 -2.68 1.63 18.39
N ARG A 139 -3.85 2.09 18.84
CA ARG A 139 -5.02 1.25 19.19
C ARG A 139 -6.19 1.41 18.24
N VAL A 140 -6.30 2.53 17.55
CA VAL A 140 -7.51 2.85 16.76
C VAL A 140 -7.82 1.82 15.69
N VAL A 141 -6.81 1.22 15.07
CA VAL A 141 -6.99 0.16 14.06
C VAL A 141 -7.61 -1.10 14.68
N ALA A 142 -7.09 -1.52 15.84
CA ALA A 142 -7.64 -2.68 16.57
C ALA A 142 -9.07 -2.42 17.06
N LEU A 143 -9.36 -1.21 17.53
CA LEU A 143 -10.70 -0.80 17.92
C LEU A 143 -11.67 -0.81 16.74
N GLY A 144 -11.24 -0.29 15.57
CA GLY A 144 -12.00 -0.32 14.33
C GLY A 144 -12.28 -1.75 13.86
N ALA A 145 -11.29 -2.63 13.91
CA ALA A 145 -11.46 -4.06 13.60
C ALA A 145 -12.46 -4.74 14.54
N ALA A 146 -12.44 -4.41 15.83
CA ALA A 146 -13.40 -4.94 16.80
C ALA A 146 -14.84 -4.45 16.51
N VAL A 147 -15.01 -3.18 16.12
CA VAL A 147 -16.32 -2.64 15.69
C VAL A 147 -16.80 -3.38 14.45
N GLN A 148 -15.93 -3.57 13.44
CA GLN A 148 -16.27 -4.30 12.22
C GLN A 148 -16.68 -5.75 12.51
N ALA A 149 -15.97 -6.45 13.38
CA ALA A 149 -16.35 -7.79 13.82
C ALA A 149 -17.73 -7.80 14.51
N GLY A 150 -18.04 -6.77 15.32
CA GLY A 150 -19.34 -6.57 15.92
C GLY A 150 -20.46 -6.35 14.91
N ILE A 151 -20.19 -5.63 13.82
CA ILE A 151 -21.13 -5.42 12.71
C ILE A 151 -21.39 -6.75 11.98
N MET A 152 -20.32 -7.47 11.63
CA MET A 152 -20.41 -8.76 10.92
C MET A 152 -21.15 -9.84 11.73
N SER A 153 -21.00 -9.83 13.06
CA SER A 153 -21.70 -10.75 13.96
C SER A 153 -23.14 -10.31 14.29
N GLY A 154 -23.58 -9.14 13.80
CA GLY A 154 -24.91 -8.59 14.07
C GLY A 154 -25.10 -7.99 15.47
N VAL A 155 -24.05 -7.90 16.27
CA VAL A 155 -24.07 -7.30 17.62
C VAL A 155 -24.19 -5.77 17.52
N THR A 156 -23.45 -5.16 16.58
CA THR A 156 -23.48 -3.71 16.34
C THR A 156 -24.38 -3.41 15.14
N LYS A 157 -25.36 -2.53 15.33
CA LYS A 157 -26.29 -2.09 14.27
C LYS A 157 -26.04 -0.63 13.90
N GLY A 158 -26.34 -0.27 12.66
CA GLY A 158 -26.39 1.14 12.22
C GLY A 158 -25.10 1.71 11.65
N ALA A 159 -24.04 0.93 11.51
CA ALA A 159 -22.83 1.32 10.77
C ALA A 159 -22.67 0.44 9.52
N LEU A 160 -22.33 1.05 8.39
CA LEU A 160 -21.99 0.38 7.14
C LEU A 160 -20.58 0.83 6.74
N LEU A 161 -19.64 -0.12 6.69
CA LEU A 161 -18.34 0.11 6.07
C LEU A 161 -18.46 -0.25 4.59
N LEU A 162 -18.21 0.73 3.72
CA LEU A 162 -18.03 0.53 2.30
C LEU A 162 -16.56 0.75 1.99
N ASP A 163 -15.91 -0.31 1.54
CA ASP A 163 -14.53 -0.24 1.06
C ASP A 163 -14.50 -0.12 -0.47
N VAL A 164 -13.38 0.30 -1.04
CA VAL A 164 -13.21 0.48 -2.48
C VAL A 164 -11.93 -0.19 -2.97
N ILE A 165 -11.95 -0.56 -4.24
CA ILE A 165 -10.78 -1.11 -4.92
C ILE A 165 -9.83 0.04 -5.28
N PRO A 166 -8.58 0.07 -4.75
CA PRO A 166 -7.70 1.22 -4.90
C PRO A 166 -7.10 1.36 -6.31
N LEU A 167 -6.97 0.27 -7.05
CA LEU A 167 -6.43 0.23 -8.42
C LEU A 167 -7.26 -0.71 -9.29
N SER A 168 -7.46 -0.34 -10.56
CA SER A 168 -8.19 -1.16 -11.52
C SER A 168 -7.63 -2.56 -11.64
N LEU A 169 -8.52 -3.54 -11.80
CA LEU A 169 -8.23 -4.94 -12.00
C LEU A 169 -8.60 -5.32 -13.45
N GLY A 170 -7.74 -6.09 -14.09
CA GLY A 170 -7.96 -6.45 -15.48
C GLY A 170 -7.11 -7.64 -15.93
N ILE A 171 -7.15 -7.92 -17.22
CA ILE A 171 -6.35 -8.96 -17.85
C ILE A 171 -5.55 -8.43 -19.04
N GLU A 172 -4.46 -9.14 -19.32
CA GLU A 172 -3.69 -8.92 -20.55
C GLU A 172 -4.49 -9.36 -21.78
N THR A 173 -4.46 -8.52 -22.80
CA THR A 173 -5.04 -8.79 -24.12
C THR A 173 -3.97 -8.83 -25.20
N ALA A 174 -4.34 -9.16 -26.42
CA ALA A 174 -3.43 -9.21 -27.55
C ALA A 174 -2.66 -7.88 -27.72
N GLY A 175 -1.35 -8.00 -27.98
CA GLY A 175 -0.46 -6.85 -28.10
C GLY A 175 0.05 -6.27 -26.78
N GLY A 176 -0.18 -6.94 -25.64
CA GLY A 176 0.30 -6.50 -24.31
C GLY A 176 -0.50 -5.33 -23.73
N ALA A 177 -1.71 -5.10 -24.23
CA ALA A 177 -2.63 -4.12 -23.66
C ALA A 177 -3.41 -4.70 -22.46
N VAL A 178 -3.94 -3.84 -21.60
CA VAL A 178 -4.73 -4.22 -20.43
C VAL A 178 -6.20 -3.90 -20.64
N ALA A 179 -7.06 -4.92 -20.57
CA ALA A 179 -8.50 -4.73 -20.47
C ALA A 179 -8.88 -4.66 -18.99
N LYS A 180 -9.34 -3.48 -18.53
CA LYS A 180 -9.80 -3.24 -17.16
C LYS A 180 -11.24 -3.76 -17.02
N LEU A 181 -11.46 -4.70 -16.10
CA LEU A 181 -12.78 -5.26 -15.80
C LEU A 181 -13.44 -4.57 -14.62
N ILE A 182 -12.70 -4.37 -13.53
CA ILE A 182 -13.17 -3.62 -12.37
C ILE A 182 -12.31 -2.37 -12.26
N VAL A 183 -12.91 -1.20 -12.32
CA VAL A 183 -12.18 0.06 -12.28
C VAL A 183 -11.88 0.48 -10.84
N SER A 184 -10.82 1.28 -10.65
CA SER A 184 -10.49 1.88 -9.35
C SER A 184 -11.67 2.64 -8.76
N ASN A 185 -11.74 2.72 -7.44
CA ASN A 185 -12.83 3.32 -6.65
C ASN A 185 -14.20 2.60 -6.77
N SER A 186 -14.26 1.42 -7.42
CA SER A 186 -15.45 0.55 -7.31
C SER A 186 -15.62 0.05 -5.88
N THR A 187 -16.83 0.11 -5.34
CA THR A 187 -17.14 -0.40 -3.99
C THR A 187 -17.11 -1.92 -3.95
N VAL A 188 -16.62 -2.50 -2.85
CA VAL A 188 -16.67 -3.95 -2.63
C VAL A 188 -17.94 -4.34 -1.84
N PRO A 189 -18.54 -5.53 -2.11
CA PRO A 189 -18.14 -6.50 -3.12
C PRO A 189 -18.37 -6.00 -4.55
N ALA A 190 -17.46 -6.33 -5.47
CA ALA A 190 -17.53 -5.95 -6.88
C ALA A 190 -17.46 -7.17 -7.79
N ARG A 191 -18.25 -7.16 -8.88
CA ARG A 191 -18.26 -8.24 -9.86
C ARG A 191 -18.27 -7.64 -11.26
N ALA A 192 -17.44 -8.20 -12.13
CA ALA A 192 -17.45 -7.88 -13.55
C ALA A 192 -17.21 -9.15 -14.36
N THR A 193 -17.86 -9.23 -15.51
CA THR A 193 -17.74 -10.36 -16.43
C THR A 193 -17.55 -9.82 -17.84
N GLU A 194 -16.51 -10.29 -18.51
CA GLU A 194 -16.20 -9.89 -19.89
C GLU A 194 -15.95 -11.10 -20.77
N ARG A 195 -16.23 -10.93 -22.06
CA ARG A 195 -16.07 -11.98 -23.07
C ARG A 195 -14.82 -11.77 -23.89
N PHE A 196 -14.07 -12.85 -24.01
CA PHE A 196 -12.84 -12.91 -24.79
C PHE A 196 -12.92 -14.06 -25.80
N THR A 197 -11.94 -14.09 -26.70
CA THR A 197 -11.84 -15.13 -27.71
C THR A 197 -10.39 -15.51 -27.97
N THR A 198 -10.17 -16.55 -28.77
CA THR A 198 -8.83 -16.96 -29.20
C THR A 198 -8.30 -16.04 -30.30
N SER A 199 -6.97 -15.85 -30.34
CA SER A 199 -6.27 -15.03 -31.32
C SER A 199 -5.63 -15.83 -32.45
N VAL A 200 -5.58 -17.18 -32.32
CA VAL A 200 -4.93 -18.09 -33.28
C VAL A 200 -5.86 -19.25 -33.59
N ASP A 201 -5.88 -19.68 -34.90
CA ASP A 201 -6.63 -20.84 -35.34
C ASP A 201 -6.16 -22.11 -34.62
N GLY A 202 -7.09 -22.97 -34.21
CA GLY A 202 -6.79 -24.23 -33.58
C GLY A 202 -6.24 -24.12 -32.14
N GLN A 203 -6.31 -22.96 -31.54
CA GLN A 203 -5.82 -22.74 -30.17
C GLN A 203 -6.61 -23.56 -29.15
N THR A 204 -5.93 -24.42 -28.40
CA THR A 204 -6.52 -25.35 -27.40
C THR A 204 -6.31 -24.92 -25.94
N SER A 205 -5.59 -23.84 -25.70
CA SER A 205 -5.40 -23.25 -24.38
C SER A 205 -5.27 -21.73 -24.46
N ILE A 206 -5.74 -21.06 -23.42
CA ILE A 206 -5.56 -19.61 -23.26
C ILE A 206 -4.92 -19.34 -21.90
N LYS A 207 -3.92 -18.48 -21.93
CA LYS A 207 -3.25 -17.93 -20.74
C LYS A 207 -4.01 -16.69 -20.28
N ILE A 208 -4.46 -16.69 -19.04
CA ILE A 208 -5.10 -15.55 -18.39
C ILE A 208 -4.09 -14.93 -17.43
N HIS A 209 -3.67 -13.71 -17.75
CA HIS A 209 -2.76 -12.92 -16.94
C HIS A 209 -3.54 -11.84 -16.22
N VAL A 210 -3.66 -11.95 -14.91
CA VAL A 210 -4.41 -11.03 -14.03
C VAL A 210 -3.51 -9.90 -13.61
N LEU A 211 -3.98 -8.67 -13.78
CA LEU A 211 -3.21 -7.44 -13.62
C LEU A 211 -3.93 -6.44 -12.71
N GLN A 212 -3.14 -5.62 -12.02
CA GLN A 212 -3.61 -4.48 -11.24
C GLN A 212 -2.87 -3.22 -11.66
N GLY A 213 -3.59 -2.15 -11.99
CA GLY A 213 -3.00 -0.87 -12.33
C GLY A 213 -3.86 0.01 -13.21
N GLU A 214 -3.41 1.26 -13.38
CA GLU A 214 -4.13 2.27 -14.18
C GLU A 214 -3.55 2.45 -15.59
N ARG A 215 -2.41 1.82 -15.89
CA ARG A 215 -1.73 1.96 -17.18
C ARG A 215 -2.34 1.07 -18.23
N GLU A 216 -2.16 1.48 -19.51
CA GLU A 216 -2.71 0.78 -20.67
C GLU A 216 -1.90 -0.46 -21.06
N MET A 217 -0.61 -0.52 -20.67
CA MET A 217 0.32 -1.59 -21.05
C MET A 217 0.68 -2.47 -19.85
N VAL A 218 0.77 -3.77 -20.08
CA VAL A 218 1.08 -4.81 -19.09
C VAL A 218 2.37 -4.53 -18.32
N GLU A 219 3.42 -4.08 -19.00
CA GLU A 219 4.73 -3.79 -18.42
C GLU A 219 4.71 -2.71 -17.33
N HIS A 220 3.65 -1.90 -17.31
CA HIS A 220 3.45 -0.82 -16.34
C HIS A 220 2.39 -1.14 -15.28
N CYS A 221 1.86 -2.37 -15.28
CA CYS A 221 0.90 -2.88 -14.32
C CYS A 221 1.52 -3.97 -13.45
N ARG A 222 0.98 -4.13 -12.25
CA ARG A 222 1.39 -5.20 -11.33
C ARG A 222 0.73 -6.51 -11.75
N SER A 223 1.54 -7.56 -11.97
CA SER A 223 1.03 -8.91 -12.13
C SER A 223 0.53 -9.46 -10.79
N LEU A 224 -0.70 -9.91 -10.75
CA LEU A 224 -1.30 -10.58 -9.61
C LEU A 224 -1.22 -12.10 -9.73
N GLY A 225 -1.21 -12.62 -10.95
CA GLY A 225 -1.09 -14.05 -11.19
C GLY A 225 -1.39 -14.43 -12.63
N VAL A 226 -1.05 -15.66 -12.96
CA VAL A 226 -1.25 -16.23 -14.29
C VAL A 226 -1.81 -17.64 -14.15
N PHE A 227 -2.81 -17.98 -14.95
CA PHE A 227 -3.34 -19.35 -15.05
C PHE A 227 -3.77 -19.69 -16.46
N ASP A 228 -3.83 -20.97 -16.78
CA ASP A 228 -4.20 -21.46 -18.10
C ASP A 228 -5.60 -22.08 -18.10
N LEU A 229 -6.43 -21.69 -19.02
CA LEU A 229 -7.65 -22.42 -19.40
C LEU A 229 -7.29 -23.39 -20.54
N ARG A 230 -7.33 -24.67 -20.28
CA ARG A 230 -6.94 -25.73 -21.23
C ARG A 230 -8.11 -26.57 -21.69
N GLY A 231 -7.91 -27.26 -22.82
CA GLY A 231 -8.91 -28.17 -23.39
C GLY A 231 -10.01 -27.45 -24.17
N LEU A 232 -9.66 -26.31 -24.76
CA LEU A 232 -10.53 -25.61 -25.70
C LEU A 232 -10.68 -26.44 -26.98
N PRO A 233 -11.85 -26.45 -27.61
CA PRO A 233 -12.01 -27.10 -28.89
C PRO A 233 -11.20 -26.36 -29.98
N PRO A 234 -10.47 -27.08 -30.86
CA PRO A 234 -9.72 -26.45 -31.94
C PRO A 234 -10.69 -25.88 -32.97
N MET A 235 -10.80 -24.55 -33.00
CA MET A 235 -11.67 -23.79 -33.85
C MET A 235 -10.90 -22.61 -34.47
N PRO A 236 -11.43 -21.97 -35.55
CA PRO A 236 -10.87 -20.72 -36.05
C PRO A 236 -10.79 -19.65 -34.96
N ALA A 237 -9.78 -18.79 -35.06
CA ALA A 237 -9.64 -17.62 -34.19
C ALA A 237 -10.94 -16.79 -34.16
N GLY A 238 -11.29 -16.26 -33.02
CA GLY A 238 -12.49 -15.46 -32.82
C GLY A 238 -13.80 -16.27 -32.60
N VAL A 239 -13.79 -17.60 -32.80
CA VAL A 239 -14.98 -18.44 -32.63
C VAL A 239 -15.21 -18.91 -31.19
N PRO A 240 -14.18 -19.39 -30.42
CA PRO A 240 -14.37 -19.75 -29.03
C PRO A 240 -14.83 -18.56 -28.19
N GLN A 241 -15.85 -18.77 -27.36
CA GLN A 241 -16.39 -17.76 -26.46
C GLN A 241 -15.94 -18.07 -25.05
N LEU A 242 -15.08 -17.21 -24.55
CA LEU A 242 -14.53 -17.30 -23.19
C LEU A 242 -15.17 -16.23 -22.34
N GLU A 243 -15.70 -16.62 -21.21
CA GLU A 243 -16.22 -15.70 -20.22
C GLU A 243 -15.24 -15.66 -19.05
N VAL A 244 -14.73 -14.46 -18.75
CA VAL A 244 -13.84 -14.22 -17.62
C VAL A 244 -14.59 -13.37 -16.61
N GLU A 245 -14.75 -13.92 -15.42
CA GLU A 245 -15.41 -13.27 -14.29
C GLU A 245 -14.40 -12.89 -13.23
N PHE A 246 -14.49 -11.66 -12.79
CA PHE A 246 -13.80 -11.10 -11.61
C PHE A 246 -14.82 -10.89 -10.51
N LEU A 247 -14.57 -11.42 -9.33
CA LEU A 247 -15.34 -11.20 -8.13
C LEU A 247 -14.38 -10.78 -7.01
N VAL A 248 -14.53 -9.57 -6.50
CA VAL A 248 -13.92 -9.14 -5.25
C VAL A 248 -14.97 -9.26 -4.17
N ASP A 249 -14.75 -10.13 -3.20
CA ASP A 249 -15.70 -10.37 -2.11
C ASP A 249 -15.66 -9.25 -1.05
N ALA A 250 -16.54 -9.34 -0.05
CA ALA A 250 -16.61 -8.37 1.05
C ALA A 250 -15.35 -8.33 1.93
N GLY A 251 -14.50 -9.35 1.87
CA GLY A 251 -13.19 -9.40 2.53
C GLY A 251 -12.06 -8.80 1.69
N GLY A 252 -12.35 -8.33 0.46
CA GLY A 252 -11.33 -7.79 -0.46
C GLY A 252 -10.56 -8.87 -1.25
N VAL A 253 -10.95 -10.15 -1.14
CA VAL A 253 -10.28 -11.24 -1.84
C VAL A 253 -10.77 -11.31 -3.28
N LEU A 254 -9.83 -11.30 -4.23
CA LEU A 254 -10.11 -11.43 -5.66
C LEU A 254 -10.21 -12.90 -6.05
N HIS A 255 -11.31 -13.22 -6.69
CA HIS A 255 -11.58 -14.50 -7.35
C HIS A 255 -11.67 -14.26 -8.85
N VAL A 256 -10.88 -14.97 -9.66
CA VAL A 256 -10.95 -14.89 -11.11
C VAL A 256 -11.31 -16.25 -11.67
N THR A 257 -12.36 -16.30 -12.47
CA THR A 257 -12.81 -17.52 -13.14
C THR A 257 -12.83 -17.30 -14.63
N ALA A 258 -12.31 -18.25 -15.39
CA ALA A 258 -12.44 -18.29 -16.83
C ALA A 258 -13.19 -19.57 -17.25
N GLN A 259 -14.17 -19.43 -18.12
CA GLN A 259 -14.97 -20.54 -18.63
C GLN A 259 -15.14 -20.44 -20.14
N GLU A 260 -15.04 -21.57 -20.84
CA GLU A 260 -15.44 -21.67 -22.25
C GLU A 260 -16.91 -22.11 -22.34
N ASN A 261 -17.73 -21.33 -23.03
CA ASN A 261 -19.19 -21.43 -22.96
C ASN A 261 -19.77 -22.69 -23.61
N ARG A 262 -19.09 -23.28 -24.62
CA ARG A 262 -19.60 -24.45 -25.35
C ARG A 262 -19.28 -25.77 -24.68
N THR A 263 -18.06 -25.88 -24.11
CA THR A 263 -17.59 -27.12 -23.49
C THR A 263 -17.76 -27.12 -21.97
N GLY A 264 -18.03 -25.95 -21.38
CA GLY A 264 -18.09 -25.78 -19.94
C GLY A 264 -16.74 -25.93 -19.23
N LYS A 265 -15.62 -25.98 -19.96
CA LYS A 265 -14.28 -26.04 -19.39
C LYS A 265 -14.02 -24.78 -18.56
N ARG A 266 -13.50 -24.97 -17.36
CA ARG A 266 -13.31 -23.91 -16.38
C ARG A 266 -11.91 -23.95 -15.78
N ALA A 267 -11.32 -22.79 -15.55
CA ALA A 267 -10.13 -22.57 -14.75
C ALA A 267 -10.35 -21.39 -13.80
N GLN A 268 -9.65 -21.38 -12.69
CA GLN A 268 -9.82 -20.32 -11.69
C GLN A 268 -8.51 -19.98 -10.98
N LEU A 269 -8.42 -18.75 -10.51
CA LEU A 269 -7.39 -18.23 -9.63
C LEU A 269 -8.08 -17.64 -8.40
N ILE A 270 -7.72 -18.09 -7.21
CA ILE A 270 -8.34 -17.69 -5.94
C ILE A 270 -7.26 -17.22 -4.98
N GLY A 271 -7.56 -16.20 -4.19
CA GLY A 271 -6.71 -15.79 -3.05
C GLY A 271 -5.59 -14.83 -3.41
N ILE A 272 -5.88 -13.87 -4.27
CA ILE A 272 -4.97 -12.73 -4.50
C ILE A 272 -5.39 -11.62 -3.52
N GLU A 273 -4.54 -11.40 -2.52
CA GLU A 273 -4.65 -10.27 -1.57
C GLU A 273 -3.91 -9.02 -2.10
#